data_f2bf247c02313b0da602073e9279ce5f
#
_entry.id   f2bf247c02313b0da602073e9279ce5f
#
_cell.length_a   1.000
_cell.length_b   1.000
_cell.length_c   1.000
_cell.angle_alpha   90.00
_cell.angle_beta   90.00
_cell.angle_gamma   90.00
#
_symmetry.space_group_name_H-M   'P 1'
#
loop_
_entity.id
_entity.type
_entity.pdbx_description
1 polymer ?
#
loop_
_entity_poly.entity_id
_entity_poly.type
_entity_poly.pdbx_seq_one_letter_code
_entity_poly.pdbx_strand_id
1 'polypeptide(L)'
;MLKWLWLAVLSLGLDQASKLIIDNVMQLYESRAVFAFFNLTYVHNTGAAFSFLSDAGGWQRWLFAGLAVGMSIVISVWLTRLKPNETFIAVALSLILGGAIGNLVDRLAYGYVIDFLDIYYGNWHWPAFNIADSAITVGVVLMLIDSFTSKTEETA
;
A
#
# COMPACT_ATOMS: atom_id res chain seq x y z
N MET A 1 -3.23 -21.17 5.99
CA MET A 1 -2.44 -19.91 6.19
C MET A 1 -3.30 -18.68 6.49
N LEU A 2 -4.62 -18.80 6.49
CA LEU A 2 -5.58 -17.69 6.75
C LEU A 2 -5.41 -17.01 8.13
N LYS A 3 -4.75 -17.66 9.08
CA LYS A 3 -4.43 -17.03 10.37
C LYS A 3 -3.63 -15.72 10.24
N TRP A 4 -2.92 -15.49 9.12
CA TRP A 4 -2.15 -14.27 8.89
C TRP A 4 -2.97 -13.10 8.38
N LEU A 5 -4.26 -13.30 8.06
CA LEU A 5 -5.17 -12.21 7.65
C LEU A 5 -5.32 -11.10 8.70
N TRP A 6 -4.98 -11.36 9.98
CA TRP A 6 -4.94 -10.29 10.97
C TRP A 6 -3.95 -9.16 10.59
N LEU A 7 -2.87 -9.49 9.85
CA LEU A 7 -1.95 -8.47 9.32
C LEU A 7 -2.63 -7.61 8.26
N ALA A 8 -3.48 -8.17 7.42
CA ALA A 8 -4.26 -7.40 6.46
C ALA A 8 -5.24 -6.46 7.18
N VAL A 9 -5.91 -6.94 8.23
CA VAL A 9 -6.80 -6.10 9.05
C VAL A 9 -6.03 -5.01 9.78
N LEU A 10 -4.87 -5.33 10.34
CA LEU A 10 -4.02 -4.37 11.03
C LEU A 10 -3.49 -3.28 10.08
N SER A 11 -2.92 -3.66 8.93
CA SER A 11 -2.41 -2.69 7.95
C SER A 11 -3.52 -1.80 7.40
N LEU A 12 -4.69 -2.37 7.08
CA LEU A 12 -5.88 -1.61 6.70
C LEU A 12 -6.31 -0.63 7.80
N GLY A 13 -6.39 -1.09 9.05
CA GLY A 13 -6.79 -0.26 10.19
C GLY A 13 -5.83 0.89 10.44
N LEU A 14 -4.52 0.62 10.41
CA LEU A 14 -3.48 1.65 10.57
C LEU A 14 -3.50 2.65 9.40
N ASP A 15 -3.67 2.18 8.17
CA ASP A 15 -3.77 3.02 6.99
C ASP A 15 -4.97 3.97 7.10
N GLN A 16 -6.16 3.45 7.30
CA GLN A 16 -7.36 4.27 7.38
C GLN A 16 -7.36 5.22 8.58
N ALA A 17 -6.88 4.77 9.74
CA ALA A 17 -6.77 5.61 10.92
C ALA A 17 -5.79 6.78 10.70
N SER A 18 -4.61 6.51 10.11
CA SER A 18 -3.63 7.57 9.81
C SER A 18 -4.16 8.57 8.78
N LYS A 19 -4.82 8.11 7.70
CA LYS A 19 -5.45 8.96 6.69
C LYS A 19 -6.52 9.86 7.28
N LEU A 20 -7.41 9.31 8.14
CA LEU A 20 -8.43 10.10 8.83
C LEU A 20 -7.80 11.15 9.77
N ILE A 21 -6.71 10.83 10.46
CA ILE A 21 -6.00 11.81 11.30
C ILE A 21 -5.47 12.94 10.43
N ILE A 22 -4.76 12.62 9.34
CA ILE A 22 -4.19 13.62 8.43
C ILE A 22 -5.28 14.53 7.86
N ASP A 23 -6.36 13.95 7.35
CA ASP A 23 -7.49 14.69 6.78
C ASP A 23 -8.14 15.68 7.78
N ASN A 24 -8.16 15.31 9.09
CA ASN A 24 -8.73 16.16 10.13
C ASN A 24 -7.79 17.24 10.68
N VAL A 25 -6.46 17.04 10.61
CA VAL A 25 -5.49 17.92 11.28
C VAL A 25 -4.61 18.74 10.34
N MET A 26 -4.64 18.45 9.03
CA MET A 26 -3.86 19.16 8.01
C MET A 26 -4.75 19.71 6.91
N GLN A 27 -4.32 20.82 6.31
CA GLN A 27 -4.94 21.36 5.11
C GLN A 27 -4.33 20.71 3.87
N LEU A 28 -5.13 20.58 2.80
CA LEU A 28 -4.63 20.04 1.53
C LEU A 28 -3.41 20.82 1.04
N TYR A 29 -2.35 20.11 0.66
CA TYR A 29 -1.01 20.61 0.30
C TYR A 29 -0.20 21.23 1.45
N GLU A 30 -0.67 21.14 2.68
CA GLU A 30 0.14 21.51 3.82
C GLU A 30 1.29 20.51 4.01
N SER A 31 2.49 21.03 4.32
CA SER A 31 3.66 20.22 4.67
C SER A 31 4.21 20.64 6.03
N ARG A 32 4.43 19.66 6.90
CA ARG A 32 5.00 19.81 8.26
C ARG A 32 6.26 18.98 8.39
N ALA A 33 7.38 19.64 8.65
CA ALA A 33 8.63 18.94 8.94
C ALA A 33 8.51 18.17 10.27
N VAL A 34 8.86 16.88 10.25
CA VAL A 34 8.88 16.03 11.46
C VAL A 34 10.32 15.86 11.96
N PHE A 35 11.22 15.48 11.07
CA PHE A 35 12.67 15.40 11.29
C PHE A 35 13.42 15.48 9.96
N ALA A 36 14.75 15.46 10.01
CA ALA A 36 15.57 15.52 8.81
C ALA A 36 15.18 14.41 7.81
N PHE A 37 15.01 14.78 6.54
CA PHE A 37 14.65 13.90 5.42
C PHE A 37 13.20 13.38 5.43
N PHE A 38 12.33 13.84 6.35
CA PHE A 38 10.96 13.36 6.46
C PHE A 38 9.98 14.48 6.85
N ASN A 39 8.94 14.65 6.01
CA ASN A 39 7.79 15.51 6.27
C ASN A 39 6.49 14.71 6.32
N LEU A 40 5.47 15.30 6.92
CA LEU A 40 4.07 14.96 6.62
C LEU A 40 3.57 15.99 5.61
N THR A 41 3.17 15.54 4.42
CA THR A 41 2.69 16.42 3.33
C THR A 41 1.37 15.87 2.82
N TYR A 42 0.25 16.56 3.11
CA TYR A 42 -1.08 16.09 2.77
C TYR A 42 -1.39 16.30 1.27
N VAL A 43 -1.60 15.21 0.54
CA VAL A 43 -1.85 15.23 -0.90
C VAL A 43 -3.01 14.30 -1.27
N HIS A 44 -3.82 14.71 -2.26
CA HIS A 44 -4.81 13.85 -2.91
C HIS A 44 -4.22 13.23 -4.18
N ASN A 45 -4.09 11.92 -4.21
CA ASN A 45 -3.57 11.18 -5.36
C ASN A 45 -4.72 10.55 -6.15
N THR A 46 -5.03 11.10 -7.31
CA THR A 46 -6.07 10.60 -8.22
C THR A 46 -5.58 9.49 -9.16
N GLY A 47 -4.26 9.27 -9.22
CA GLY A 47 -3.61 8.28 -10.07
C GLY A 47 -3.14 7.02 -9.34
N ALA A 48 -2.07 6.43 -9.89
CA ALA A 48 -1.29 5.36 -9.24
C ALA A 48 -0.07 5.95 -8.52
N ALA A 49 0.86 5.05 -8.12
CA ALA A 49 2.15 5.43 -7.60
C ALA A 49 2.84 6.45 -8.53
N PHE A 50 3.55 7.41 -7.95
CA PHE A 50 4.21 8.51 -8.67
C PHE A 50 3.26 9.42 -9.46
N SER A 51 2.00 9.55 -9.02
CA SER A 51 0.96 10.35 -9.71
C SER A 51 0.73 9.94 -11.17
N PHE A 52 1.07 8.70 -11.53
CA PHE A 52 0.82 8.19 -12.89
C PHE A 52 -0.67 8.23 -13.20
N LEU A 53 -1.05 8.87 -14.31
CA LEU A 53 -2.42 9.11 -14.76
C LEU A 53 -3.24 10.04 -13.83
N SER A 54 -2.63 10.89 -12.99
CA SER A 54 -3.39 11.80 -12.11
C SER A 54 -4.34 12.74 -12.87
N ASP A 55 -3.98 13.15 -14.11
CA ASP A 55 -4.73 14.11 -14.93
C ASP A 55 -5.57 13.46 -16.05
N ALA A 56 -5.89 12.17 -15.95
CA ALA A 56 -6.54 11.41 -17.03
C ALA A 56 -8.08 11.54 -17.08
N GLY A 57 -8.68 12.58 -16.46
CA GLY A 57 -10.12 12.89 -16.61
C GLY A 57 -11.08 12.02 -15.79
N GLY A 58 -10.60 11.27 -14.77
CA GLY A 58 -11.45 10.61 -13.75
C GLY A 58 -11.71 9.11 -13.97
N TRP A 59 -11.51 8.58 -15.19
CA TRP A 59 -11.70 7.14 -15.45
C TRP A 59 -10.67 6.26 -14.73
N GLN A 60 -9.48 6.79 -14.46
CA GLN A 60 -8.39 6.13 -13.77
C GLN A 60 -8.79 5.63 -12.37
N ARG A 61 -9.69 6.34 -11.66
CA ARG A 61 -10.27 5.89 -10.39
C ARG A 61 -10.84 4.48 -10.51
N TRP A 62 -11.65 4.24 -11.53
CA TRP A 62 -12.32 2.95 -11.73
C TRP A 62 -11.36 1.87 -12.21
N LEU A 63 -10.37 2.24 -13.03
CA LEU A 63 -9.30 1.33 -13.43
C LEU A 63 -8.53 0.82 -12.20
N PHE A 64 -8.03 1.73 -11.35
CA PHE A 64 -7.27 1.33 -10.17
C PHE A 64 -8.13 0.65 -9.09
N ALA A 65 -9.39 1.02 -8.95
CA ALA A 65 -10.34 0.29 -8.10
C ALA A 65 -10.56 -1.14 -8.62
N GLY A 66 -10.78 -1.32 -9.91
CA GLY A 66 -10.93 -2.64 -10.54
C GLY A 66 -9.67 -3.52 -10.40
N LEU A 67 -8.48 -2.93 -10.59
CA LEU A 67 -7.21 -3.63 -10.36
C LEU A 67 -7.05 -4.04 -8.89
N ALA A 68 -7.37 -3.15 -7.94
CA ALA A 68 -7.28 -3.47 -6.52
C ALA A 68 -8.26 -4.60 -6.13
N VAL A 69 -9.48 -4.58 -6.63
CA VAL A 69 -10.46 -5.68 -6.43
C VAL A 69 -9.94 -6.98 -7.04
N GLY A 70 -9.50 -6.97 -8.29
CA GLY A 70 -8.98 -8.15 -8.97
C GLY A 70 -7.78 -8.76 -8.23
N MET A 71 -6.81 -7.93 -7.85
CA MET A 71 -5.65 -8.37 -7.08
C MET A 71 -6.04 -8.88 -5.69
N SER A 72 -7.00 -8.25 -5.01
CA SER A 72 -7.49 -8.72 -3.71
C SER A 72 -8.12 -10.11 -3.82
N ILE A 73 -8.87 -10.39 -4.89
CA ILE A 73 -9.44 -11.72 -5.15
C ILE A 73 -8.32 -12.74 -5.40
N VAL A 74 -7.37 -12.43 -6.29
CA VAL A 74 -6.24 -13.31 -6.59
C VAL A 74 -5.44 -13.65 -5.34
N ILE A 75 -5.09 -12.63 -4.54
CA ILE A 75 -4.34 -12.80 -3.29
C ILE A 75 -5.13 -13.65 -2.29
N SER A 76 -6.42 -13.39 -2.13
CA SER A 76 -7.28 -14.15 -1.22
C SER A 76 -7.36 -15.63 -1.62
N VAL A 77 -7.53 -15.92 -2.90
CA VAL A 77 -7.51 -17.30 -3.42
C VAL A 77 -6.14 -17.95 -3.22
N TRP A 78 -5.05 -17.22 -3.46
CA TRP A 78 -3.69 -17.75 -3.24
C TRP A 78 -3.46 -18.09 -1.77
N LEU A 79 -3.83 -17.21 -0.83
CA LEU A 79 -3.74 -17.47 0.61
C LEU A 79 -4.45 -18.76 1.05
N THR A 80 -5.59 -19.11 0.41
CA THR A 80 -6.30 -20.37 0.71
C THR A 80 -5.54 -21.61 0.22
N ARG A 81 -4.65 -21.47 -0.74
CA ARG A 81 -3.92 -22.58 -1.40
C ARG A 81 -2.53 -22.79 -0.82
N LEU A 82 -2.04 -21.90 0.05
CA LEU A 82 -0.72 -22.01 0.65
C LEU A 82 -0.61 -23.20 1.59
N LYS A 83 0.53 -23.85 1.53
CA LYS A 83 0.91 -24.94 2.46
C LYS A 83 1.25 -24.39 3.86
N PRO A 84 1.18 -25.21 4.91
CA PRO A 84 1.44 -24.76 6.29
C PRO A 84 2.86 -24.21 6.54
N ASN A 85 3.83 -24.57 5.74
CA ASN A 85 5.22 -24.10 5.82
C ASN A 85 5.48 -22.79 5.05
N GLU A 86 4.56 -22.32 4.19
CA GLU A 86 4.71 -21.10 3.39
C GLU A 86 4.30 -19.85 4.18
N THR A 87 4.81 -19.72 5.40
CA THR A 87 4.47 -18.61 6.31
C THR A 87 4.94 -17.27 5.78
N PHE A 88 6.11 -17.22 5.16
CA PHE A 88 6.71 -15.99 4.67
C PHE A 88 5.85 -15.37 3.56
N ILE A 89 5.41 -16.18 2.61
CA ILE A 89 4.48 -15.77 1.55
C ILE A 89 3.12 -15.37 2.13
N ALA A 90 2.61 -16.09 3.16
CA ALA A 90 1.34 -15.75 3.77
C ALA A 90 1.37 -14.36 4.45
N VAL A 91 2.47 -14.02 5.13
CA VAL A 91 2.69 -12.69 5.71
C VAL A 91 2.74 -11.63 4.60
N ALA A 92 3.55 -11.87 3.57
CA ALA A 92 3.70 -10.96 2.43
C ALA A 92 2.36 -10.67 1.75
N LEU A 93 1.61 -11.71 1.38
CA LEU A 93 0.30 -11.59 0.73
C LEU A 93 -0.73 -10.89 1.62
N SER A 94 -0.68 -11.12 2.94
CA SER A 94 -1.59 -10.45 3.88
C SER A 94 -1.32 -8.95 3.96
N LEU A 95 -0.05 -8.51 3.95
CA LEU A 95 0.32 -7.09 3.92
C LEU A 95 -0.12 -6.43 2.61
N ILE A 96 0.12 -7.08 1.46
CA ILE A 96 -0.30 -6.58 0.15
C ILE A 96 -1.83 -6.45 0.11
N LEU A 97 -2.55 -7.46 0.61
CA LEU A 97 -4.02 -7.45 0.63
C LEU A 97 -4.56 -6.28 1.46
N GLY A 98 -4.01 -6.06 2.67
CA GLY A 98 -4.43 -4.96 3.53
C GLY A 98 -4.19 -3.59 2.91
N GLY A 99 -3.02 -3.37 2.31
CA GLY A 99 -2.71 -2.13 1.59
C GLY A 99 -3.58 -1.94 0.34
N ALA A 100 -3.78 -2.98 -0.47
CA ALA A 100 -4.63 -2.89 -1.65
C ALA A 100 -6.07 -2.51 -1.30
N ILE A 101 -6.63 -3.09 -0.22
CA ILE A 101 -7.96 -2.73 0.27
C ILE A 101 -7.97 -1.32 0.85
N GLY A 102 -6.92 -0.88 1.56
CA GLY A 102 -6.82 0.49 2.09
C GLY A 102 -6.95 1.54 0.99
N ASN A 103 -6.15 1.43 -0.06
CA ASN A 103 -6.21 2.34 -1.19
C ASN A 103 -7.48 2.17 -2.05
N LEU A 104 -8.12 1.00 -2.02
CA LEU A 104 -9.42 0.79 -2.65
C LEU A 104 -10.53 1.54 -1.90
N VAL A 105 -10.55 1.48 -0.57
CA VAL A 105 -11.53 2.20 0.26
C VAL A 105 -11.51 3.69 -0.06
N ASP A 106 -10.35 4.32 -0.10
CA ASP A 106 -10.22 5.74 -0.44
C ASP A 106 -10.79 6.04 -1.83
N ARG A 107 -10.42 5.24 -2.84
CA ARG A 107 -10.91 5.45 -4.21
C ARG A 107 -12.42 5.31 -4.31
N LEU A 108 -13.04 4.40 -3.56
CA LEU A 108 -14.49 4.24 -3.56
C LEU A 108 -15.21 5.35 -2.77
N ALA A 109 -14.62 5.79 -1.66
CA ALA A 109 -15.23 6.83 -0.81
C ALA A 109 -15.04 8.24 -1.38
N TYR A 110 -13.79 8.59 -1.73
CA TYR A 110 -13.39 9.97 -2.05
C TYR A 110 -13.08 10.19 -3.53
N GLY A 111 -12.73 9.15 -4.28
CA GLY A 111 -12.28 9.24 -5.66
C GLY A 111 -10.78 9.45 -5.85
N TYR A 112 -10.04 9.60 -4.78
CA TYR A 112 -8.59 9.75 -4.72
C TYR A 112 -8.04 8.92 -3.54
N VAL A 113 -6.73 8.82 -3.43
CA VAL A 113 -6.03 8.23 -2.28
C VAL A 113 -5.40 9.37 -1.48
N ILE A 114 -5.45 9.26 -0.15
CA ILE A 114 -4.78 10.19 0.75
C ILE A 114 -3.33 9.73 0.93
N ASP A 115 -2.37 10.56 0.46
CA ASP A 115 -0.94 10.36 0.64
C ASP A 115 -0.38 11.44 1.58
N PHE A 116 0.58 11.07 2.44
CA PHE A 116 1.06 12.00 3.46
C PHE A 116 2.50 11.75 3.95
N LEU A 117 3.12 10.63 3.62
CA LEU A 117 4.52 10.35 3.96
C LEU A 117 5.41 10.91 2.86
N ASP A 118 6.23 11.90 3.19
CA ASP A 118 7.10 12.60 2.24
C ASP A 118 8.56 12.44 2.68
N ILE A 119 9.32 11.64 1.93
CA ILE A 119 10.76 11.45 2.12
C ILE A 119 11.50 12.36 1.16
N TYR A 120 12.46 13.15 1.66
CA TYR A 120 13.19 14.09 0.83
C TYR A 120 14.69 14.13 1.15
N TYR A 121 15.47 14.57 0.16
CA TYR A 121 16.89 14.87 0.33
C TYR A 121 17.25 16.14 -0.44
N GLY A 122 17.63 17.20 0.26
CA GLY A 122 17.79 18.54 -0.33
C GLY A 122 16.48 19.05 -0.92
N ASN A 123 16.49 19.34 -2.23
CA ASN A 123 15.29 19.78 -2.96
C ASN A 123 14.57 18.63 -3.71
N TRP A 124 15.05 17.40 -3.57
CA TRP A 124 14.44 16.24 -4.20
C TRP A 124 13.49 15.54 -3.22
N HIS A 125 12.25 15.32 -3.63
CA HIS A 125 11.23 14.62 -2.87
C HIS A 125 10.87 13.30 -3.56
N TRP A 126 10.80 12.23 -2.78
CA TRP A 126 10.11 11.03 -3.22
C TRP A 126 8.61 11.37 -3.27
N PRO A 127 7.88 10.92 -4.30
CA PRO A 127 6.43 11.12 -4.33
C PRO A 127 5.77 10.67 -3.03
N ALA A 128 4.89 11.52 -2.49
CA ALA A 128 4.20 11.20 -1.25
C ALA A 128 3.46 9.86 -1.35
N PHE A 129 3.42 9.13 -0.26
CA PHE A 129 2.81 7.81 -0.15
C PHE A 129 2.13 7.65 1.23
N ASN A 130 1.56 6.49 1.51
CA ASN A 130 0.81 6.23 2.74
C ASN A 130 1.18 4.86 3.37
N ILE A 131 0.48 4.47 4.43
CA ILE A 131 0.69 3.19 5.13
C ILE A 131 0.31 1.99 4.24
N ALA A 132 -0.74 2.11 3.41
CA ALA A 132 -1.13 1.07 2.47
C ALA A 132 -0.01 0.78 1.46
N ASP A 133 0.59 1.82 0.87
CA ASP A 133 1.71 1.70 -0.07
C ASP A 133 2.94 1.09 0.60
N SER A 134 3.21 1.47 1.84
CA SER A 134 4.28 0.88 2.66
C SER A 134 4.05 -0.62 2.88
N ALA A 135 2.82 -1.02 3.24
CA ALA A 135 2.46 -2.43 3.44
C ALA A 135 2.59 -3.23 2.14
N ILE A 136 2.13 -2.69 1.01
CA ILE A 136 2.30 -3.30 -0.32
C ILE A 136 3.79 -3.48 -0.63
N THR A 137 4.58 -2.42 -0.47
CA THR A 137 6.02 -2.45 -0.75
C THR A 137 6.75 -3.48 0.08
N VAL A 138 6.52 -3.50 1.40
CA VAL A 138 7.10 -4.50 2.30
C VAL A 138 6.67 -5.92 1.89
N GLY A 139 5.39 -6.13 1.59
CA GLY A 139 4.89 -7.42 1.14
C GLY A 139 5.57 -7.89 -0.15
N VAL A 140 5.71 -7.01 -1.14
CA VAL A 140 6.41 -7.33 -2.40
C VAL A 140 7.89 -7.66 -2.15
N VAL A 141 8.59 -6.89 -1.31
CA VAL A 141 9.99 -7.17 -0.95
C VAL A 141 10.11 -8.53 -0.28
N LEU A 142 9.21 -8.88 0.64
CA LEU A 142 9.20 -10.19 1.28
C LEU A 142 9.00 -11.33 0.27
N MET A 143 8.09 -11.18 -0.70
CA MET A 143 7.90 -12.17 -1.78
C MET A 143 9.17 -12.35 -2.62
N LEU A 144 9.86 -11.25 -2.94
CA LEU A 144 11.10 -11.32 -3.69
C LEU A 144 12.18 -12.06 -2.91
N ILE A 145 12.35 -11.75 -1.62
CA ILE A 145 13.31 -12.46 -0.75
C ILE A 145 13.01 -13.95 -0.71
N ASP A 146 11.75 -14.34 -0.52
CA ASP A 146 11.34 -15.75 -0.50
C ASP A 146 11.68 -16.45 -1.82
N SER A 147 11.40 -15.80 -2.95
CA SER A 147 11.70 -16.36 -4.29
C SER A 147 13.20 -16.61 -4.53
N PHE A 148 14.08 -15.80 -3.93
CA PHE A 148 15.52 -16.02 -4.06
C PHE A 148 16.04 -17.09 -3.10
N THR A 149 15.50 -17.18 -1.89
CA THR A 149 15.94 -18.16 -0.88
C THR A 149 15.47 -19.57 -1.20
N SER A 150 14.20 -19.72 -1.63
CA SER A 150 13.63 -21.05 -1.98
C SER A 150 14.35 -21.72 -3.17
N LYS A 151 14.83 -20.93 -4.14
CA LYS A 151 15.62 -21.48 -5.28
C LYS A 151 16.98 -22.01 -4.88
N THR A 152 17.57 -21.51 -3.80
CA THR A 152 18.89 -21.95 -3.34
C THR A 152 18.80 -23.34 -2.68
N GLU A 153 17.68 -23.67 -2.06
CA GLU A 153 17.46 -24.98 -1.42
C GLU A 153 17.17 -26.12 -2.44
N GLU A 154 16.62 -25.79 -3.62
CA GLU A 154 16.36 -26.80 -4.68
C GLU A 154 17.62 -27.19 -5.48
N THR A 155 18.68 -26.38 -5.40
CA THR A 155 19.93 -26.60 -6.15
C THR A 155 21.10 -27.11 -5.30
N ALA A 156 20.88 -27.34 -4.02
CA ALA A 156 21.85 -27.89 -3.05
C ALA A 156 21.51 -29.31 -2.67
#